data_65b1e4f5c60ddef96656049b1962911d
#
_entry.id   65b1e4f5c60ddef96656049b1962911d
#
_cell.length_a   1.000
_cell.length_b   1.000
_cell.length_c   1.000
_cell.angle_alpha   90.00
_cell.angle_beta   90.00
_cell.angle_gamma   90.00
#
_symmetry.space_group_name_H-M   'P 1'
#
loop_
_entity.id
_entity.type
_entity.pdbx_description
1 polymer ?
#
loop_
_entity_poly.entity_id
_entity_poly.type
_entity_poly.pdbx_seq_one_letter_code
_entity_poly.pdbx_strand_id
1 'polypeptide(L)'
;MVRIIWSPYAVDDLEAICDYITKDSEHYARLFAQGVINAIERLEIFPESGRIVPEYNQKSIREIIFQDYRIIYQIKPDAVEILAIMHGTRLMGNY
;
A
#
# COMPACT_ATOMS: atom_id res chain seq x y z
N MET A 1 11.66 -4.78 -14.91
CA MET A 1 10.96 -4.00 -13.88
C MET A 1 9.51 -3.81 -14.29
N VAL A 2 8.59 -3.99 -13.36
CA VAL A 2 7.18 -3.71 -13.63
C VAL A 2 6.88 -2.25 -13.31
N ARG A 3 5.82 -1.71 -13.92
CA ARG A 3 5.36 -0.36 -13.61
C ARG A 3 4.54 -0.37 -12.33
N ILE A 4 4.64 0.71 -11.57
CA ILE A 4 3.79 0.92 -10.41
C ILE A 4 2.66 1.89 -10.80
N ILE A 5 1.43 1.47 -10.57
CA ILE A 5 0.24 2.28 -10.82
C ILE A 5 -0.47 2.49 -9.49
N TRP A 6 -0.74 3.74 -9.14
CA TRP A 6 -1.50 4.06 -7.93
C TRP A 6 -2.97 4.23 -8.30
N SER A 7 -3.85 3.49 -7.63
CA SER A 7 -5.28 3.77 -7.77
C SER A 7 -5.62 5.09 -7.10
N PRO A 8 -6.69 5.78 -7.53
CA PRO A 8 -7.15 6.99 -6.83
C PRO A 8 -7.45 6.74 -5.35
N TYR A 9 -7.94 5.56 -5.02
CA TYR A 9 -8.24 5.19 -3.62
C TYR A 9 -6.97 5.13 -2.78
N ALA A 10 -5.90 4.57 -3.33
CA ALA A 10 -4.63 4.47 -2.61
C ALA A 10 -4.01 5.85 -2.38
N VAL A 11 -4.10 6.74 -3.37
CA VAL A 11 -3.64 8.13 -3.23
C VAL A 11 -4.42 8.82 -2.12
N ASP A 12 -5.74 8.73 -2.16
CA ASP A 12 -6.60 9.34 -1.14
C ASP A 12 -6.32 8.77 0.25
N ASP A 13 -6.11 7.47 0.34
CA ASP A 13 -5.78 6.81 1.60
C ASP A 13 -4.48 7.38 2.19
N LEU A 14 -3.44 7.50 1.37
CA LEU A 14 -2.16 8.02 1.83
C LEU A 14 -2.29 9.48 2.29
N GLU A 15 -3.01 10.30 1.52
CA GLU A 15 -3.25 11.69 1.89
C GLU A 15 -3.98 11.80 3.23
N ALA A 16 -5.03 11.00 3.41
CA ALA A 16 -5.83 11.03 4.65
C ALA A 16 -4.99 10.60 5.86
N ILE A 17 -4.16 9.57 5.71
CA ILE A 17 -3.28 9.11 6.79
C ILE A 17 -2.25 10.19 7.13
N CYS A 18 -1.63 10.79 6.11
CA CYS A 18 -0.64 11.85 6.33
C CYS A 18 -1.26 13.08 6.98
N ASP A 19 -2.46 13.47 6.57
CA ASP A 19 -3.17 14.60 7.19
C ASP A 19 -3.44 14.34 8.67
N TYR A 20 -3.80 13.10 9.00
CA TYR A 20 -4.02 12.71 10.39
C TYR A 20 -2.72 12.81 11.21
N ILE A 21 -1.61 12.29 10.66
CA ILE A 21 -0.30 12.32 11.33
C ILE A 21 0.20 13.76 11.47
N THR A 22 -0.06 14.61 10.47
CA THR A 22 0.39 16.01 10.46
C THR A 22 -0.18 16.80 11.64
N LYS A 23 -1.34 16.42 12.16
CA LYS A 23 -1.93 17.09 13.33
C LYS A 23 -0.99 17.03 14.54
N ASP A 24 -0.20 15.96 14.64
CA ASP A 24 0.78 15.80 15.71
C ASP A 24 2.18 16.21 15.27
N SER A 25 2.57 15.88 14.02
CA SER A 25 3.93 16.14 13.54
C SER A 25 4.00 16.08 12.02
N GLU A 26 4.30 17.21 11.39
CA GLU A 26 4.59 17.25 9.95
C GLU A 26 5.82 16.41 9.61
N HIS A 27 6.80 16.38 10.51
CA HIS A 27 8.02 15.62 10.30
C HIS A 27 7.71 14.12 10.18
N TYR A 28 6.93 13.58 11.10
CA TYR A 28 6.53 12.17 11.04
C TYR A 28 5.67 11.86 9.83
N ALA A 29 4.80 12.79 9.42
CA ALA A 29 3.99 12.60 8.22
C ALA A 29 4.88 12.43 6.99
N ARG A 30 5.92 13.24 6.84
CA ARG A 30 6.88 13.12 5.74
C ARG A 30 7.64 11.80 5.79
N LEU A 31 8.10 11.39 6.97
CA LEU A 31 8.80 10.11 7.13
C LEU A 31 7.89 8.93 6.79
N PHE A 32 6.64 8.99 7.22
CA PHE A 32 5.66 7.96 6.92
C PHE A 32 5.45 7.83 5.42
N ALA A 33 5.16 8.95 4.76
CA ALA A 33 4.94 8.97 3.31
C ALA A 33 6.14 8.42 2.55
N GLN A 34 7.35 8.85 2.92
CA GLN A 34 8.57 8.37 2.28
C GLN A 34 8.77 6.87 2.49
N GLY A 35 8.49 6.37 3.69
CA GLY A 35 8.59 4.95 3.99
C GLY A 35 7.62 4.11 3.16
N VAL A 36 6.38 4.57 3.02
CA VAL A 36 5.37 3.92 2.17
C VAL A 36 5.84 3.88 0.72
N ILE A 37 6.29 5.01 0.20
CA ILE A 37 6.76 5.10 -1.19
C ILE A 37 7.94 4.16 -1.41
N ASN A 38 8.91 4.16 -0.50
CA ASN A 38 10.07 3.27 -0.61
C ASN A 38 9.67 1.79 -0.61
N ALA A 39 8.72 1.42 0.24
CA ALA A 39 8.22 0.05 0.31
C ALA A 39 7.55 -0.36 -1.02
N ILE A 40 6.78 0.56 -1.61
CA ILE A 40 6.10 0.31 -2.88
C ILE A 40 7.09 0.23 -4.03
N GLU A 41 8.10 1.10 -4.06
CA GLU A 41 9.09 1.10 -5.14
C GLU A 41 9.83 -0.24 -5.25
N ARG A 42 10.03 -0.95 -4.15
CA ARG A 42 10.67 -2.26 -4.18
C ARG A 42 9.86 -3.29 -4.96
N LEU A 43 8.56 -3.07 -5.12
CA LEU A 43 7.70 -3.95 -5.91
C LEU A 43 8.03 -3.90 -7.40
N GLU A 44 8.72 -2.87 -7.88
CA GLU A 44 9.18 -2.83 -9.27
C GLU A 44 10.10 -4.00 -9.60
N ILE A 45 10.89 -4.44 -8.61
CA ILE A 45 11.84 -5.54 -8.77
C ILE A 45 11.28 -6.85 -8.20
N PHE A 46 10.58 -6.78 -7.07
CA PHE A 46 10.08 -7.94 -6.35
C PHE A 46 8.55 -7.86 -6.17
N PRO A 47 7.78 -7.98 -7.27
CA PRO A 47 6.32 -7.83 -7.16
C PRO A 47 5.65 -8.88 -6.29
N GLU A 48 6.26 -10.06 -6.12
CA GLU A 48 5.69 -11.12 -5.29
C GLU A 48 6.19 -11.12 -3.85
N SER A 49 6.89 -10.05 -3.42
CA SER A 49 7.47 -9.99 -2.07
C SER A 49 6.43 -9.85 -0.96
N GLY A 50 5.25 -9.28 -1.27
CA GLY A 50 4.17 -9.20 -0.30
C GLY A 50 3.47 -10.55 -0.11
N ARG A 51 2.79 -10.70 1.03
CA ARG A 51 2.02 -11.92 1.29
C ARG A 51 0.67 -11.86 0.58
N ILE A 52 0.09 -13.03 0.31
CA ILE A 52 -1.27 -13.10 -0.23
C ILE A 52 -2.24 -12.55 0.81
N VAL A 53 -3.15 -11.67 0.39
CA VAL A 53 -4.16 -11.09 1.27
C VAL A 53 -5.09 -12.21 1.74
N PRO A 54 -5.17 -12.49 3.05
CA PRO A 54 -5.95 -13.63 3.55
C PRO A 54 -7.43 -13.56 3.18
N GLU A 55 -8.02 -12.35 3.17
CA GLU A 55 -9.43 -12.17 2.89
C GLU A 55 -9.82 -12.61 1.48
N TYR A 56 -8.90 -12.51 0.52
CA TYR A 56 -9.18 -12.89 -0.87
C TYR A 56 -8.58 -14.23 -1.27
N ASN A 57 -7.46 -14.59 -0.65
CA ASN A 57 -6.75 -15.83 -0.96
C ASN A 57 -6.48 -16.01 -2.45
N GLN A 58 -6.11 -14.93 -3.13
CA GLN A 58 -5.74 -14.91 -4.55
C GLN A 58 -4.28 -14.53 -4.69
N LYS A 59 -3.53 -15.29 -5.51
CA LYS A 59 -2.09 -15.08 -5.67
C LYS A 59 -1.74 -13.70 -6.23
N SER A 60 -2.65 -13.10 -6.99
CA SER A 60 -2.42 -11.78 -7.59
C SER A 60 -2.68 -10.62 -6.66
N ILE A 61 -3.36 -10.84 -5.53
CA ILE A 61 -3.69 -9.77 -4.58
C ILE A 61 -2.87 -9.98 -3.32
N ARG A 62 -1.96 -9.04 -3.10
CA ARG A 62 -0.97 -9.15 -2.03
C ARG A 62 -0.93 -7.89 -1.18
N GLU A 63 -0.23 -7.97 -0.06
CA GLU A 63 -0.06 -6.84 0.83
C GLU A 63 1.35 -6.79 1.38
N ILE A 64 1.81 -5.56 1.63
CA ILE A 64 3.01 -5.29 2.40
C ILE A 64 2.55 -4.66 3.71
N ILE A 65 3.10 -5.13 4.82
CA ILE A 65 2.85 -4.49 6.10
C ILE A 65 3.90 -3.41 6.30
N PHE A 66 3.45 -2.19 6.54
CA PHE A 66 4.33 -1.07 6.85
C PHE A 66 3.82 -0.40 8.13
N GLN A 67 4.59 -0.51 9.20
CA GLN A 67 4.17 -0.09 10.55
C GLN A 67 2.82 -0.77 10.86
N ASP A 68 1.80 -0.01 11.23
CA ASP A 68 0.48 -0.54 11.55
C ASP A 68 -0.47 -0.60 10.35
N TYR A 69 0.07 -0.41 9.14
CA TYR A 69 -0.76 -0.29 7.94
C TYR A 69 -0.52 -1.44 6.97
N ARG A 70 -1.55 -1.74 6.20
CA ARG A 70 -1.53 -2.71 5.11
C ARG A 70 -1.51 -1.95 3.79
N ILE A 71 -0.51 -2.20 2.96
CA ILE A 71 -0.44 -1.66 1.59
C ILE A 71 -0.88 -2.79 0.67
N ILE A 72 -2.06 -2.68 0.11
CA ILE A 72 -2.67 -3.74 -0.68
C ILE A 72 -2.49 -3.45 -2.15
N TYR A 73 -2.01 -4.45 -2.90
CA TYR A 73 -1.73 -4.28 -4.31
C TYR A 73 -2.13 -5.51 -5.11
N GLN A 74 -2.28 -5.32 -6.42
CA GLN A 74 -2.58 -6.39 -7.35
C GLN A 74 -1.46 -6.51 -8.37
N ILE A 75 -1.00 -7.74 -8.60
CA ILE A 75 -0.01 -8.04 -9.62
C ILE A 75 -0.72 -8.24 -10.94
N LYS A 76 -0.30 -7.50 -11.98
CA LYS A 76 -0.79 -7.60 -13.34
C LYS A 76 0.35 -8.04 -14.24
N PRO A 77 0.11 -8.43 -15.51
CA PRO A 77 1.17 -8.96 -16.36
C PRO A 77 2.40 -8.07 -16.50
N ASP A 78 2.24 -6.74 -16.53
CA ASP A 78 3.34 -5.80 -16.72
C ASP A 78 3.35 -4.66 -15.70
N ALA A 79 2.50 -4.76 -14.66
CA ALA A 79 2.34 -3.68 -13.70
C ALA A 79 1.95 -4.23 -12.33
N VAL A 80 2.16 -3.38 -11.33
CA VAL A 80 1.60 -3.57 -9.98
C VAL A 80 0.70 -2.38 -9.70
N GLU A 81 -0.55 -2.63 -9.39
CA GLU A 81 -1.50 -1.58 -9.03
C GLU A 81 -1.67 -1.51 -7.53
N ILE A 82 -1.42 -0.35 -6.94
CA ILE A 82 -1.63 -0.14 -5.50
C ILE A 82 -3.12 0.17 -5.32
N LEU A 83 -3.82 -0.73 -4.62
CA LEU A 83 -5.28 -0.66 -4.49
C LEU A 83 -5.72 0.18 -3.31
N ALA A 84 -5.06 0.02 -2.15
CA ALA A 84 -5.49 0.66 -0.92
C ALA A 84 -4.36 0.67 0.10
N ILE A 85 -4.43 1.63 1.04
CA ILE A 85 -3.57 1.67 2.22
C ILE A 85 -4.53 1.81 3.40
N MET A 86 -4.51 0.85 4.32
CA MET A 86 -5.45 0.84 5.42
C MET A 86 -4.80 0.35 6.70
N HIS A 87 -5.39 0.69 7.84
CA HIS A 87 -4.91 0.21 9.13
C HIS A 87 -4.97 -1.33 9.15
N GLY A 88 -3.94 -1.95 9.74
CA GLY A 88 -3.78 -3.40 9.71
C GLY A 88 -4.89 -4.20 10.37
N THR A 89 -5.62 -3.57 11.31
CA THR A 89 -6.76 -4.23 11.96
C THR A 89 -8.05 -4.17 11.13
N ARG A 90 -8.07 -3.34 10.09
CA ARG A 90 -9.25 -3.20 9.25
C ARG A 90 -9.34 -4.38 8.27
N LEU A 91 -10.51 -4.99 8.18
CA LEU A 91 -10.74 -6.05 7.20
C LEU A 91 -11.15 -5.43 5.87
N MET A 92 -10.70 -6.04 4.77
CA MET A 92 -11.10 -5.62 3.45
C MET A 92 -12.55 -6.00 3.18
N GLY A 93 -13.29 -5.04 2.62
CA GLY A 93 -14.59 -5.34 2.06
C GLY A 93 -14.48 -5.94 0.66
N ASN A 94 -15.62 -6.09 0.00
CA ASN A 94 -15.65 -6.51 -1.39
C ASN A 94 -15.23 -5.34 -2.29
N TYR A 95 -14.29 -5.61 -3.13
CA TYR A 95 -13.89 -4.69 -4.18
C TYR A 95 -14.49 -5.11 -5.51
#